data_7610ea7f898c4fc1fa1f1a7b1985518e
#
_entry.id   7610ea7f898c4fc1fa1f1a7b1985518e
#
_cell.length_a   1.000
_cell.length_b   1.000
_cell.length_c   1.000
_cell.angle_alpha   90.00
_cell.angle_beta   90.00
_cell.angle_gamma   90.00
#
_symmetry.space_group_name_H-M   'P 1'
#
loop_
_entity.id
_entity.type
_entity.pdbx_description
1 polymer ?
#
loop_
_entity_poly.entity_id
_entity_poly.type
_entity_poly.pdbx_seq_one_letter_code
_entity_poly.pdbx_strand_id
1 'polypeptide(L)'
;MISSFIDHEDFFHHFQPIYDLKEGYIVGYEVLLRSKKFANPELAFNSAIKEKKLYELDSRSIHKALKTYHSAGFTRKEGILFVNVFPSTLLNPKFPSFITIIMKEKLLTNQDIVFEISEKETNYDLNHLKKVLKQLKKVGISYAIDDYGIS
;
A
#
# COMPACT_ATOMS: atom_id res chain seq x y z
N MET A 1 -7.79 -20.57 -6.97
CA MET A 1 -6.94 -20.51 -5.81
C MET A 1 -6.62 -19.10 -5.35
N ILE A 2 -6.16 -18.23 -6.24
CA ILE A 2 -5.88 -16.86 -5.82
C ILE A 2 -7.16 -16.14 -5.38
N SER A 3 -8.29 -16.43 -6.00
CA SER A 3 -9.55 -15.80 -5.59
C SER A 3 -9.91 -16.14 -4.16
N SER A 4 -9.74 -17.39 -3.77
CA SER A 4 -10.02 -17.82 -2.40
C SER A 4 -9.05 -17.15 -1.41
N PHE A 5 -7.80 -17.06 -1.79
CA PHE A 5 -6.77 -16.40 -0.99
C PHE A 5 -7.16 -14.93 -0.73
N ILE A 6 -7.63 -14.24 -1.77
CA ILE A 6 -8.04 -12.85 -1.66
C ILE A 6 -9.32 -12.73 -0.85
N ASP A 7 -10.33 -13.52 -1.18
CA ASP A 7 -11.65 -13.42 -0.55
C ASP A 7 -11.62 -13.71 0.94
N HIS A 8 -10.79 -14.66 1.35
CA HIS A 8 -10.65 -15.00 2.74
C HIS A 8 -9.55 -14.18 3.43
N GLU A 9 -8.85 -13.37 2.66
CA GLU A 9 -7.74 -12.57 3.17
C GLU A 9 -6.75 -13.46 3.94
N ASP A 10 -6.28 -14.50 3.26
CA ASP A 10 -5.35 -15.47 3.87
C ASP A 10 -3.94 -14.91 3.93
N PHE A 11 -3.82 -13.67 4.30
CA PHE A 11 -2.54 -12.98 4.42
C PHE A 11 -2.58 -12.08 5.65
N PHE A 12 -1.41 -11.64 6.06
CA PHE A 12 -1.27 -10.70 7.16
C PHE A 12 -0.12 -9.77 6.83
N HIS A 13 0.21 -8.85 7.72
CA HIS A 13 1.23 -7.88 7.43
C HIS A 13 2.24 -7.77 8.55
N HIS A 14 3.50 -7.62 8.16
CA HIS A 14 4.56 -7.24 9.07
C HIS A 14 4.78 -5.74 8.90
N PHE A 15 5.10 -5.08 9.99
CA PHE A 15 5.40 -3.65 9.99
C PHE A 15 6.86 -3.53 10.35
N GLN A 16 7.70 -3.35 9.34
CA GLN A 16 9.13 -3.32 9.55
C GLN A 16 9.60 -1.92 9.88
N PRO A 17 10.26 -1.73 11.04
CA PRO A 17 10.71 -0.39 11.43
C PRO A 17 11.77 0.16 10.47
N ILE A 18 11.68 1.46 10.22
CA ILE A 18 12.68 2.18 9.46
C ILE A 18 13.36 3.13 10.42
N TYR A 19 14.68 3.01 10.55
CA TYR A 19 15.44 3.80 11.51
C TYR A 19 16.17 4.95 10.86
N ASP A 20 16.26 6.05 11.58
CA ASP A 20 17.15 7.13 11.21
C ASP A 20 18.51 6.77 11.81
N LEU A 21 19.47 6.47 10.95
CA LEU A 21 20.78 6.02 11.41
C LEU A 21 21.56 7.10 12.14
N LYS A 22 21.26 8.35 11.86
CA LYS A 22 21.94 9.45 12.51
C LYS A 22 21.41 9.69 13.91
N GLU A 23 20.08 9.76 14.02
CA GLU A 23 19.45 10.12 15.28
C GLU A 23 19.10 8.91 16.14
N GLY A 24 19.09 7.73 15.55
CA GLY A 24 18.84 6.50 16.31
C GLY A 24 17.40 6.26 16.70
N TYR A 25 16.44 6.88 16.02
CA TYR A 25 15.04 6.64 16.34
C TYR A 25 14.30 6.07 15.14
N ILE A 26 13.11 5.56 15.38
CA ILE A 26 12.28 5.01 14.33
C ILE A 26 11.57 6.13 13.59
N VAL A 27 11.76 6.19 12.26
CA VAL A 27 11.12 7.17 11.40
C VAL A 27 9.72 6.72 11.02
N GLY A 28 9.54 5.42 10.86
CA GLY A 28 8.26 4.87 10.42
C GLY A 28 8.35 3.38 10.24
N TYR A 29 7.37 2.85 9.54
CA TYR A 29 7.28 1.41 9.30
C TYR A 29 6.92 1.14 7.85
N GLU A 30 7.52 0.10 7.30
CA GLU A 30 7.11 -0.37 5.98
C GLU A 30 6.17 -1.56 6.14
N VAL A 31 5.07 -1.53 5.39
CA VAL A 31 4.08 -2.60 5.42
C VAL A 31 4.50 -3.69 4.45
N LEU A 32 4.60 -4.92 4.94
CA LEU A 32 5.02 -6.05 4.11
C LEU A 32 4.00 -7.17 4.22
N LEU A 33 3.45 -7.59 3.09
CA LEU A 33 2.49 -8.69 3.05
C LEU A 33 3.19 -10.02 3.31
N ARG A 34 2.56 -10.85 4.10
CA ARG A 34 3.06 -12.19 4.41
C ARG A 34 1.90 -13.17 4.36
N SER A 35 2.20 -14.43 4.07
CA SER A 35 1.17 -15.46 4.10
C SER A 35 1.80 -16.82 4.30
N LYS A 36 0.98 -17.79 4.67
CA LYS A 36 1.44 -19.16 4.77
C LYS A 36 1.42 -19.86 3.42
N LYS A 37 0.61 -19.37 2.49
CA LYS A 37 0.48 -20.02 1.19
C LYS A 37 1.55 -19.66 0.20
N PHE A 38 2.10 -18.47 0.30
CA PHE A 38 3.12 -18.01 -0.61
C PHE A 38 4.38 -17.68 0.18
N ALA A 39 5.51 -18.21 -0.28
CA ALA A 39 6.77 -18.04 0.43
C ALA A 39 7.21 -16.59 0.50
N ASN A 40 6.82 -15.78 -0.47
CA ASN A 40 7.11 -14.35 -0.44
C ASN A 40 5.99 -13.59 -1.15
N PRO A 41 5.87 -12.29 -0.91
CA PRO A 41 4.75 -11.52 -1.48
C PRO A 41 4.76 -11.47 -2.99
N GLU A 42 5.92 -11.53 -3.62
CA GLU A 42 5.97 -11.50 -5.07
C GLU A 42 5.20 -12.64 -5.69
N LEU A 43 5.27 -13.83 -5.09
CA LEU A 43 4.55 -14.97 -5.63
C LEU A 43 3.04 -14.74 -5.57
N ALA A 44 2.55 -14.15 -4.49
CA ALA A 44 1.14 -13.86 -4.36
C ALA A 44 0.70 -12.83 -5.40
N PHE A 45 1.45 -11.75 -5.53
CA PHE A 45 1.09 -10.70 -6.47
C PHE A 45 1.22 -11.18 -7.92
N ASN A 46 2.22 -12.00 -8.24
CA ASN A 46 2.35 -12.57 -9.58
C ASN A 46 1.16 -13.46 -9.90
N SER A 47 0.70 -14.24 -8.93
CA SER A 47 -0.47 -15.07 -9.13
C SER A 47 -1.72 -14.22 -9.40
N ALA A 48 -1.85 -13.11 -8.66
CA ALA A 48 -2.98 -12.20 -8.86
C ALA A 48 -2.92 -11.54 -10.23
N ILE A 49 -1.73 -11.13 -10.67
CA ILE A 49 -1.56 -10.54 -12.00
C ILE A 49 -1.99 -11.55 -13.08
N LYS A 50 -1.55 -12.79 -12.94
CA LYS A 50 -1.86 -13.82 -13.90
C LYS A 50 -3.36 -14.07 -14.02
N GLU A 51 -4.08 -13.99 -12.92
CA GLU A 51 -5.52 -14.20 -12.89
C GLU A 51 -6.33 -12.92 -13.04
N LYS A 52 -5.65 -11.82 -13.34
CA LYS A 52 -6.28 -10.50 -13.49
C LYS A 52 -7.03 -10.04 -12.25
N LYS A 53 -6.43 -10.28 -11.11
CA LYS A 53 -7.00 -9.92 -9.82
C LYS A 53 -6.05 -9.05 -8.98
N LEU A 54 -5.15 -8.35 -9.66
CA LEU A 54 -4.18 -7.55 -8.95
C LEU A 54 -4.83 -6.44 -8.12
N TYR A 55 -5.80 -5.75 -8.70
CA TYR A 55 -6.46 -4.68 -7.96
C TYR A 55 -7.13 -5.22 -6.70
N GLU A 56 -7.80 -6.36 -6.83
CA GLU A 56 -8.49 -6.97 -5.71
C GLU A 56 -7.52 -7.30 -4.59
N LEU A 57 -6.39 -7.91 -4.92
CA LEU A 57 -5.41 -8.26 -3.90
C LEU A 57 -4.78 -7.01 -3.30
N ASP A 58 -4.36 -6.08 -4.16
CA ASP A 58 -3.64 -4.91 -3.70
C ASP A 58 -4.50 -4.03 -2.79
N SER A 59 -5.72 -3.73 -3.22
CA SER A 59 -6.60 -2.89 -2.43
C SER A 59 -7.02 -3.55 -1.12
N ARG A 60 -7.31 -4.85 -1.13
CA ARG A 60 -7.66 -5.54 0.09
C ARG A 60 -6.48 -5.61 1.05
N SER A 61 -5.28 -5.83 0.51
CA SER A 61 -4.09 -5.84 1.34
C SER A 61 -3.87 -4.50 2.01
N ILE A 62 -3.99 -3.42 1.24
CA ILE A 62 -3.82 -2.08 1.79
C ILE A 62 -4.85 -1.81 2.89
N HIS A 63 -6.10 -2.14 2.63
CA HIS A 63 -7.16 -1.90 3.60
C HIS A 63 -6.92 -2.67 4.90
N LYS A 64 -6.57 -3.95 4.78
CA LYS A 64 -6.31 -4.77 5.97
C LYS A 64 -5.09 -4.26 6.74
N ALA A 65 -4.05 -3.85 6.02
CA ALA A 65 -2.86 -3.31 6.66
C ALA A 65 -3.17 -2.06 7.47
N LEU A 66 -3.97 -1.16 6.89
CA LEU A 66 -4.33 0.07 7.58
C LEU A 66 -5.19 -0.20 8.81
N LYS A 67 -6.10 -1.17 8.71
CA LYS A 67 -6.91 -1.55 9.86
C LYS A 67 -6.05 -2.14 10.97
N THR A 68 -5.12 -2.99 10.60
CA THR A 68 -4.21 -3.61 11.57
C THR A 68 -3.35 -2.55 12.25
N TYR A 69 -2.82 -1.63 11.48
CA TYR A 69 -1.97 -0.56 12.00
C TYR A 69 -2.76 0.29 12.99
N HIS A 70 -3.96 0.66 12.62
CA HIS A 70 -4.81 1.49 13.47
C HIS A 70 -5.17 0.74 14.76
N SER A 71 -5.55 -0.52 14.65
CA SER A 71 -5.95 -1.32 15.81
C SER A 71 -4.79 -1.54 16.79
N ALA A 72 -3.58 -1.57 16.28
CA ALA A 72 -2.42 -1.76 17.14
C ALA A 72 -1.99 -0.48 17.86
N GLY A 73 -2.66 0.63 17.58
CA GLY A 73 -2.38 1.88 18.28
C GLY A 73 -1.17 2.63 17.75
N PHE A 74 -0.63 2.21 16.62
CA PHE A 74 0.54 2.88 16.05
C PHE A 74 0.22 4.29 15.57
N THR A 75 -1.02 4.56 15.23
CA THR A 75 -1.39 5.85 14.64
C THR A 75 -1.18 7.03 15.57
N ARG A 76 -1.08 6.78 16.86
CA ARG A 76 -0.87 7.85 17.81
C ARG A 76 0.59 8.13 18.07
N LYS A 77 1.41 7.28 17.58
CA LYS A 77 2.81 7.46 17.85
C LYS A 77 3.45 8.32 16.82
N GLU A 78 4.19 8.33 16.29
CA GLU A 78 4.79 9.12 15.35
C GLU A 78 5.38 8.25 14.31
N GLY A 79 5.76 8.80 13.26
CA GLY A 79 6.36 8.08 12.18
C GLY A 79 5.43 7.94 11.01
N ILE A 80 5.96 7.44 9.95
CA ILE A 80 5.30 7.36 8.67
C ILE A 80 5.06 5.91 8.32
N LEU A 81 3.90 5.62 7.77
CA LEU A 81 3.61 4.28 7.29
C LEU A 81 3.83 4.25 5.78
N PHE A 82 4.77 3.43 5.35
CA PHE A 82 5.08 3.28 3.93
C PHE A 82 4.34 2.06 3.40
N VAL A 83 3.51 2.29 2.40
CA VAL A 83 2.62 1.28 1.85
C VAL A 83 2.89 1.13 0.36
N ASN A 84 3.27 -0.08 -0.05
CA ASN A 84 3.51 -0.34 -1.47
C ASN A 84 2.20 -0.39 -2.24
N VAL A 85 2.18 0.15 -3.44
CA VAL A 85 1.00 0.14 -4.28
C VAL A 85 1.42 0.02 -5.74
N PHE A 86 0.65 -0.72 -6.52
CA PHE A 86 0.91 -0.84 -7.95
C PHE A 86 0.28 0.32 -8.72
N PRO A 87 0.93 0.81 -9.76
CA PRO A 87 0.33 1.87 -10.58
C PRO A 87 -1.07 1.54 -11.06
N SER A 88 -1.32 0.30 -11.52
CA SER A 88 -2.64 -0.06 -12.01
C SER A 88 -3.71 0.00 -10.92
N THR A 89 -3.33 -0.19 -9.67
CA THR A 89 -4.27 -0.04 -8.57
C THR A 89 -4.69 1.43 -8.44
N LEU A 90 -3.72 2.33 -8.51
CA LEU A 90 -4.00 3.76 -8.45
C LEU A 90 -4.87 4.20 -9.61
N LEU A 91 -4.71 3.59 -10.77
CA LEU A 91 -5.43 3.96 -11.98
C LEU A 91 -6.77 3.26 -12.13
N ASN A 92 -7.07 2.31 -11.26
CA ASN A 92 -8.33 1.58 -11.35
C ASN A 92 -9.49 2.54 -11.08
N PRO A 93 -10.57 2.47 -11.88
CA PRO A 93 -11.72 3.36 -11.68
C PRO A 93 -12.34 3.25 -10.29
N LYS A 94 -12.12 2.16 -9.58
CA LYS A 94 -12.66 1.97 -8.24
C LYS A 94 -11.78 2.60 -7.15
N PHE A 95 -10.58 3.03 -7.50
CA PHE A 95 -9.64 3.51 -6.49
C PHE A 95 -10.13 4.75 -5.74
N PRO A 96 -10.72 5.76 -6.41
CA PRO A 96 -11.23 6.92 -5.67
C PRO A 96 -12.26 6.56 -4.60
N SER A 97 -13.17 5.62 -4.92
CA SER A 97 -14.15 5.15 -3.93
C SER A 97 -13.47 4.42 -2.80
N PHE A 98 -12.44 3.64 -3.11
CA PHE A 98 -11.67 2.93 -2.11
C PHE A 98 -11.04 3.91 -1.11
N ILE A 99 -10.43 4.97 -1.61
CA ILE A 99 -9.83 5.98 -0.74
C ILE A 99 -10.89 6.67 0.11
N THR A 100 -12.04 6.95 -0.48
CA THR A 100 -13.14 7.57 0.26
C THR A 100 -13.57 6.69 1.44
N ILE A 101 -13.69 5.38 1.21
CA ILE A 101 -14.06 4.45 2.26
C ILE A 101 -13.03 4.46 3.39
N ILE A 102 -11.76 4.40 3.01
CA ILE A 102 -10.67 4.39 3.98
C ILE A 102 -10.68 5.67 4.82
N MET A 103 -10.93 6.80 4.19
CA MET A 103 -10.99 8.07 4.91
C MET A 103 -12.19 8.14 5.84
N LYS A 104 -13.33 7.61 5.43
CA LYS A 104 -14.49 7.55 6.27
C LYS A 104 -14.29 6.69 7.50
N GLU A 105 -13.52 5.63 7.36
CA GLU A 105 -13.20 4.76 8.48
C GLU A 105 -12.10 5.33 9.36
N LYS A 106 -11.59 6.49 8.98
CA LYS A 106 -10.54 7.19 9.73
C LYS A 106 -9.28 6.34 9.87
N LEU A 107 -8.99 5.57 8.84
CA LEU A 107 -7.80 4.74 8.81
C LEU A 107 -6.58 5.49 8.29
N LEU A 108 -6.80 6.67 7.72
CA LEU A 108 -5.72 7.51 7.22
C LEU A 108 -5.70 8.81 8.01
N THR A 109 -4.53 9.17 8.48
CA THR A 109 -4.29 10.53 8.95
C THR A 109 -3.29 11.11 7.99
N ASN A 110 -3.52 12.35 7.61
CA ASN A 110 -2.90 12.93 6.43
C ASN A 110 -1.43 12.72 6.28
N GLN A 111 -0.69 12.99 7.33
CA GLN A 111 0.77 12.97 7.22
C GLN A 111 1.37 11.63 7.56
N ASP A 112 0.55 10.62 7.82
CA ASP A 112 1.07 9.35 8.29
C ASP A 112 1.30 8.31 7.21
N ILE A 113 0.86 8.56 6.00
CA ILE A 113 0.91 7.56 4.94
C ILE A 113 1.70 8.05 3.74
N VAL A 114 2.61 7.19 3.27
CA VAL A 114 3.32 7.41 2.01
C VAL A 114 3.08 6.18 1.16
N PHE A 115 2.48 6.36 -0.01
CA PHE A 115 2.35 5.28 -0.98
C PHE A 115 3.65 5.17 -1.76
N GLU A 116 4.26 3.99 -1.72
CA GLU A 116 5.44 3.69 -2.52
C GLU A 116 4.98 3.01 -3.80
N ILE A 117 5.17 3.70 -4.92
CA ILE A 117 4.68 3.22 -6.21
C ILE A 117 5.66 2.24 -6.80
N SER A 118 5.18 1.03 -7.08
CA SER A 118 6.03 -0.04 -7.59
C SER A 118 6.47 0.25 -9.02
N GLU A 119 7.74 0.01 -9.30
CA GLU A 119 8.25 0.12 -10.65
C GLU A 119 8.19 -1.22 -11.40
N LYS A 120 7.60 -2.23 -10.78
CA LYS A 120 7.46 -3.53 -11.43
C LYS A 120 6.43 -3.50 -12.55
N GLU A 121 5.53 -2.55 -12.54
CA GLU A 121 4.62 -2.32 -13.64
C GLU A 121 5.13 -1.12 -14.45
N THR A 122 5.20 -1.28 -15.75
CA THR A 122 5.71 -0.20 -16.60
C THR A 122 4.75 0.18 -17.72
N ASN A 123 3.71 -0.61 -17.92
CA ASN A 123 2.79 -0.38 -19.03
C ASN A 123 1.50 0.29 -18.54
N TYR A 124 1.56 1.60 -18.34
CA TYR A 124 0.40 2.33 -17.87
C TYR A 124 0.47 3.78 -18.38
N ASP A 125 -0.67 4.47 -18.30
CA ASP A 125 -0.78 5.85 -18.77
C ASP A 125 -0.16 6.79 -17.73
N LEU A 126 1.00 7.30 -18.04
CA LEU A 126 1.74 8.18 -17.14
C LEU A 126 0.97 9.47 -16.84
N ASN A 127 0.29 10.03 -17.85
CA ASN A 127 -0.47 11.25 -17.62
C ASN A 127 -1.62 11.04 -16.65
N HIS A 128 -2.29 9.90 -16.78
CA HIS A 128 -3.37 9.54 -15.86
C HIS A 128 -2.81 9.37 -14.45
N LEU A 129 -1.66 8.71 -14.33
CA LEU A 129 -1.04 8.51 -13.03
C LEU A 129 -0.71 9.86 -12.38
N LYS A 130 -0.18 10.79 -13.13
CA LYS A 130 0.12 12.12 -12.60
C LYS A 130 -1.11 12.81 -12.03
N LYS A 131 -2.25 12.65 -12.71
CA LYS A 131 -3.49 13.23 -12.21
C LYS A 131 -3.94 12.62 -10.91
N VAL A 132 -3.85 11.29 -10.82
CA VAL A 132 -4.22 10.61 -9.59
C VAL A 132 -3.33 11.03 -8.43
N LEU A 133 -2.03 11.13 -8.68
CA LEU A 133 -1.09 11.53 -7.65
C LEU A 133 -1.36 12.95 -7.15
N LYS A 134 -1.76 13.85 -8.06
CA LYS A 134 -2.14 15.19 -7.64
C LYS A 134 -3.36 15.16 -6.72
N GLN A 135 -4.32 14.30 -7.03
CA GLN A 135 -5.51 14.17 -6.20
C GLN A 135 -5.19 13.62 -4.82
N LEU A 136 -4.27 12.66 -4.76
CA LEU A 136 -3.84 12.12 -3.47
C LEU A 136 -3.19 13.20 -2.62
N LYS A 137 -2.37 14.03 -3.23
CA LYS A 137 -1.74 15.13 -2.51
C LYS A 137 -2.77 16.10 -1.93
N LYS A 138 -3.84 16.34 -2.66
CA LYS A 138 -4.87 17.24 -2.18
C LYS A 138 -5.56 16.73 -0.93
N VAL A 139 -5.64 15.41 -0.76
CA VAL A 139 -6.22 14.85 0.46
C VAL A 139 -5.16 14.51 1.49
N GLY A 140 -3.94 14.97 1.28
CA GLY A 140 -2.89 14.82 2.28
C GLY A 140 -2.09 13.53 2.23
N ILE A 141 -2.21 12.77 1.16
CA ILE A 141 -1.47 11.52 1.03
C ILE A 141 -0.22 11.76 0.19
N SER A 142 0.92 11.37 0.71
CA SER A 142 2.18 11.50 0.00
C SER A 142 2.49 10.24 -0.79
N TYR A 143 3.42 10.35 -1.71
CA TYR A 143 3.85 9.19 -2.49
C TYR A 143 5.34 9.26 -2.77
N ALA A 144 5.92 8.11 -3.09
CA ALA A 144 7.32 7.99 -3.47
C ALA A 144 7.43 6.93 -4.54
N ILE A 145 8.45 7.07 -5.39
CA ILE A 145 8.73 6.05 -6.39
C ILE A 145 9.58 4.98 -5.73
N ASP A 146 9.11 3.76 -5.83
CA ASP A 146 9.78 2.62 -5.25
C ASP A 146 11.08 2.36 -5.97
N ASP A 147 11.80 1.40 -5.51
CA ASP A 147 12.98 0.88 -6.12
C ASP A 147 14.16 1.74 -6.00
N TYR A 148 14.18 2.83 -6.61
CA TYR A 148 15.39 3.53 -6.57
C TYR A 148 15.42 4.48 -5.47
N GLY A 149 14.29 4.79 -4.93
CA GLY A 149 14.23 5.74 -3.88
C GLY A 149 14.99 6.94 -4.26
N ILE A 150 15.48 6.96 -5.43
CA ILE A 150 16.34 7.95 -5.82
C ILE A 150 15.78 8.77 -6.86
N SER A 151 14.70 8.46 -7.28
CA SER A 151 14.19 9.21 -8.41
C SER A 151 13.75 10.54 -8.03
#